data_37c65891ca782298a29385d9bbb1fefb
#
_entry.id   37c65891ca782298a29385d9bbb1fefb
#
_cell.length_a   1.000
_cell.length_b   1.000
_cell.length_c   1.000
_cell.angle_alpha   90.00
_cell.angle_beta   90.00
_cell.angle_gamma   90.00
#
_symmetry.space_group_name_H-M   'P 1'
#
loop_
_entity.id
_entity.type
_entity.pdbx_description
1 polymer ?
#
loop_
_entity_poly.entity_id
_entity_poly.type
_entity_poly.pdbx_seq_one_letter_code
_entity_poly.pdbx_strand_id
1 'polypeptide(L)'
;MQYKYYNLLIMDTDRQNNYTGYLGYLSSCGATYRKIGLAAKYVLIFLEGADEISRRGYRRYRQAHASELSTMPGATDAILDFLSFIGVGYSRAKRKVKSLEKKEDICARNEKKVNEFIEWLDTESDASERTRETYRFAIRSFFSYADEFNQENVKRFLKTLEEQKMKPATINNRMCALVKYSKFAKKPISVKRVKTQRKLSTDNIPTEKEYQALLAYLKQKPNRDPYYWLRILATTGLRLHEFMKLSWEDVANGEVVLKGKGSKFRQVFFQKSLQQEVREYMKETGRTGHLCNGRYGPMTDRGFSETLKSWGDHLGIARSKMHAHAFRHFFAKQYLKKNKDVTQLAELLGHNSLDTTMIYLQKSHDEQKRDFNRNVTW
;
A
#
# COMPACT_ATOMS: atom_id res chain seq x y z
N MET A 1 -14.72 -8.12 19.50
CA MET A 1 -15.63 -7.65 18.40
C MET A 1 -17.06 -8.14 18.50
N GLN A 2 -17.42 -8.99 19.43
CA GLN A 2 -18.78 -9.57 19.57
C GLN A 2 -19.81 -8.69 20.32
N TYR A 3 -19.40 -7.66 21.06
CA TYR A 3 -20.32 -6.80 21.83
C TYR A 3 -21.07 -5.72 21.03
N LYS A 4 -20.69 -5.45 19.76
CA LYS A 4 -21.24 -4.35 18.97
C LYS A 4 -22.49 -4.66 18.14
N TYR A 5 -22.83 -5.93 17.95
CA TYR A 5 -24.01 -6.34 17.17
C TYR A 5 -25.29 -6.50 18.02
N TYR A 6 -25.16 -6.69 19.30
CA TYR A 6 -26.32 -6.92 20.20
C TYR A 6 -27.18 -5.66 20.37
N ASN A 7 -26.58 -4.47 20.41
CA ASN A 7 -27.33 -3.23 20.65
C ASN A 7 -28.14 -2.76 19.43
N LEU A 8 -27.71 -3.10 18.21
CA LEU A 8 -28.49 -2.83 16.99
C LEU A 8 -29.79 -3.63 16.94
N LEU A 9 -29.83 -4.84 17.48
CA LEU A 9 -31.01 -5.73 17.48
C LEU A 9 -32.10 -5.28 18.48
N ILE A 10 -31.78 -4.41 19.41
CA ILE A 10 -32.71 -3.88 20.44
C ILE A 10 -33.36 -2.55 20.01
N MET A 11 -32.81 -1.90 18.98
CA MET A 11 -33.36 -0.64 18.45
C MET A 11 -34.58 -0.91 17.56
N ASP A 12 -35.50 0.07 17.53
CA ASP A 12 -36.60 0.04 16.57
C ASP A 12 -36.10 0.08 15.12
N THR A 13 -36.91 -0.45 14.21
CA THR A 13 -36.58 -0.62 12.80
C THR A 13 -36.20 0.70 12.11
N ASP A 14 -36.82 1.80 12.49
CA ASP A 14 -36.53 3.13 11.90
C ASP A 14 -35.17 3.63 12.30
N ARG A 15 -34.77 3.46 13.57
CA ARG A 15 -33.41 3.80 14.03
C ARG A 15 -32.36 2.96 13.34
N GLN A 16 -32.61 1.65 13.16
CA GLN A 16 -31.71 0.75 12.43
C GLN A 16 -31.53 1.15 10.97
N ASN A 17 -32.63 1.44 10.27
CA ASN A 17 -32.61 1.84 8.86
C ASN A 17 -31.89 3.19 8.67
N ASN A 18 -32.16 4.18 9.53
CA ASN A 18 -31.49 5.46 9.50
C ASN A 18 -29.99 5.34 9.77
N TYR A 19 -29.58 4.49 10.72
CA TYR A 19 -28.19 4.26 11.05
C TYR A 19 -27.44 3.56 9.91
N THR A 20 -27.98 2.47 9.38
CA THR A 20 -27.36 1.73 8.27
C THR A 20 -27.31 2.54 6.98
N GLY A 21 -28.37 3.29 6.68
CA GLY A 21 -28.45 4.24 5.57
C GLY A 21 -27.38 5.32 5.67
N TYR A 22 -27.18 5.89 6.86
CA TYR A 22 -26.12 6.89 7.09
C TYR A 22 -24.70 6.33 6.89
N LEU A 23 -24.42 5.12 7.35
CA LEU A 23 -23.11 4.48 7.14
C LEU A 23 -22.86 4.17 5.65
N GLY A 24 -23.89 3.71 4.93
CA GLY A 24 -23.87 3.54 3.49
C GLY A 24 -23.61 4.87 2.77
N TYR A 25 -24.25 5.94 3.18
CA TYR A 25 -24.04 7.29 2.69
C TYR A 25 -22.57 7.76 2.90
N LEU A 26 -22.00 7.60 4.09
CA LEU A 26 -20.60 7.95 4.36
C LEU A 26 -19.64 7.15 3.47
N SER A 27 -19.94 5.88 3.22
CA SER A 27 -19.15 5.02 2.32
C SER A 27 -19.23 5.51 0.88
N SER A 28 -20.42 5.85 0.39
CA SER A 28 -20.63 6.40 -0.97
C SER A 28 -19.95 7.75 -1.16
N CYS A 29 -19.85 8.57 -0.10
CA CYS A 29 -19.11 9.82 -0.09
C CYS A 29 -17.58 9.65 -0.01
N GLY A 30 -17.05 8.45 -0.07
CA GLY A 30 -15.61 8.17 -0.04
C GLY A 30 -14.95 8.43 1.32
N ALA A 31 -15.72 8.40 2.42
CA ALA A 31 -15.16 8.52 3.75
C ALA A 31 -14.21 7.33 4.06
N THR A 32 -13.10 7.61 4.74
CA THR A 32 -12.17 6.56 5.15
C THR A 32 -12.81 5.60 6.15
N TYR A 33 -12.41 4.32 6.16
CA TYR A 33 -12.89 3.33 7.15
C TYR A 33 -12.76 3.81 8.60
N ARG A 34 -11.71 4.57 8.91
CA ARG A 34 -11.53 5.17 10.24
C ARG A 34 -12.61 6.21 10.55
N LYS A 35 -12.96 7.07 9.59
CA LYS A 35 -13.99 8.09 9.74
C LYS A 35 -15.38 7.46 9.88
N ILE A 36 -15.68 6.46 9.04
CA ILE A 36 -16.93 5.70 9.12
C ILE A 36 -17.03 4.98 10.48
N GLY A 37 -15.96 4.34 10.95
CA GLY A 37 -15.94 3.67 12.24
C GLY A 37 -16.14 4.59 13.44
N LEU A 38 -15.59 5.81 13.40
CA LEU A 38 -15.80 6.82 14.43
C LEU A 38 -17.24 7.36 14.39
N ALA A 39 -17.76 7.69 13.21
CA ALA A 39 -19.13 8.14 13.04
C ALA A 39 -20.12 7.07 13.47
N ALA A 40 -19.92 5.82 13.10
CA ALA A 40 -20.72 4.68 13.52
C ALA A 40 -20.79 4.58 15.05
N LYS A 41 -19.65 4.69 15.73
CA LYS A 41 -19.57 4.63 17.20
C LYS A 41 -20.37 5.77 17.84
N TYR A 42 -20.16 7.01 17.40
CA TYR A 42 -20.76 8.18 18.03
C TYR A 42 -22.27 8.30 17.77
N VAL A 43 -22.70 7.95 16.56
CA VAL A 43 -24.12 7.91 16.20
C VAL A 43 -24.85 6.81 16.96
N LEU A 44 -24.24 5.63 17.13
CA LEU A 44 -24.81 4.54 17.89
C LEU A 44 -25.03 4.94 19.36
N ILE A 45 -24.02 5.52 20.02
CA ILE A 45 -24.12 6.02 21.40
C ILE A 45 -25.25 7.06 21.53
N PHE A 46 -25.36 7.95 20.54
CA PHE A 46 -26.45 8.92 20.51
C PHE A 46 -27.85 8.26 20.38
N LEU A 47 -27.97 7.29 19.48
CA LEU A 47 -29.25 6.59 19.25
C LEU A 47 -29.69 5.74 20.45
N GLU A 48 -28.74 5.22 21.22
CA GLU A 48 -28.99 4.47 22.47
C GLU A 48 -29.42 5.42 23.61
N GLY A 49 -28.81 6.60 23.72
CA GLY A 49 -29.02 7.50 24.84
C GLY A 49 -30.06 8.63 24.59
N ALA A 50 -30.56 8.79 23.37
CA ALA A 50 -31.52 9.83 23.05
C ALA A 50 -32.97 9.30 23.13
N ASP A 51 -33.82 10.01 23.88
CA ASP A 51 -35.25 9.68 24.00
C ASP A 51 -35.98 9.71 22.64
N GLU A 52 -35.62 10.71 21.82
CA GLU A 52 -36.21 10.92 20.49
C GLU A 52 -35.17 11.40 19.48
N ILE A 53 -35.30 11.01 18.23
CA ILE A 53 -34.46 11.49 17.13
C ILE A 53 -35.05 12.81 16.60
N SER A 54 -34.87 13.86 17.36
CA SER A 54 -35.37 15.21 17.05
C SER A 54 -34.36 16.28 17.48
N ARG A 55 -34.57 17.53 17.05
CA ARG A 55 -33.79 18.67 17.56
C ARG A 55 -33.87 18.82 19.06
N ARG A 56 -35.04 18.53 19.62
CA ARG A 56 -35.30 18.64 21.06
C ARG A 56 -34.59 17.52 21.81
N GLY A 57 -34.66 16.29 21.28
CA GLY A 57 -33.96 15.13 21.83
C GLY A 57 -32.45 15.32 21.80
N TYR A 58 -31.89 15.83 20.70
CA TYR A 58 -30.47 16.13 20.64
C TYR A 58 -30.03 17.23 21.65
N ARG A 59 -30.82 18.25 21.86
CA ARG A 59 -30.49 19.30 22.89
C ARG A 59 -30.45 18.69 24.28
N ARG A 60 -31.45 17.86 24.63
CA ARG A 60 -31.51 17.16 25.94
C ARG A 60 -30.33 16.21 26.10
N TYR A 61 -30.06 15.41 25.09
CA TYR A 61 -28.93 14.50 25.07
C TYR A 61 -27.59 15.23 25.26
N ARG A 62 -27.37 16.34 24.53
CA ARG A 62 -26.15 17.11 24.65
C ARG A 62 -25.99 17.77 26.03
N GLN A 63 -27.08 18.20 26.68
CA GLN A 63 -27.03 18.73 28.04
C GLN A 63 -26.68 17.62 29.04
N ALA A 64 -27.33 16.48 28.94
CA ALA A 64 -27.10 15.34 29.84
C ALA A 64 -25.69 14.72 29.72
N HIS A 65 -25.10 14.71 28.52
CA HIS A 65 -23.81 14.07 28.22
C HIS A 65 -22.70 15.06 27.86
N ALA A 66 -22.77 16.30 28.36
CA ALA A 66 -21.83 17.37 27.97
C ALA A 66 -20.36 17.02 28.34
N SER A 67 -20.13 16.41 29.49
CA SER A 67 -18.81 15.97 29.96
C SER A 67 -18.24 14.86 29.09
N GLU A 68 -19.03 13.85 28.74
CA GLU A 68 -18.63 12.72 27.89
C GLU A 68 -18.32 13.18 26.46
N LEU A 69 -19.18 14.02 25.88
CA LEU A 69 -18.99 14.56 24.54
C LEU A 69 -17.73 15.43 24.42
N SER A 70 -17.32 16.10 25.52
CA SER A 70 -16.09 16.90 25.55
C SER A 70 -14.82 16.02 25.42
N THR A 71 -14.88 14.77 25.85
CA THR A 71 -13.78 13.80 25.76
C THR A 71 -13.75 13.03 24.43
N MET A 72 -14.76 13.22 23.57
CA MET A 72 -14.93 12.50 22.29
C MET A 72 -14.75 13.44 21.08
N PRO A 73 -13.54 13.65 20.57
CA PRO A 73 -13.30 14.58 19.46
C PRO A 73 -14.10 14.19 18.20
N GLY A 74 -14.92 15.11 17.70
CA GLY A 74 -15.75 14.93 16.51
C GLY A 74 -17.09 14.22 16.73
N ALA A 75 -17.44 13.82 17.97
CA ALA A 75 -18.72 13.17 18.26
C ALA A 75 -19.91 14.11 17.93
N THR A 76 -19.82 15.37 18.36
CA THR A 76 -20.86 16.38 18.06
C THR A 76 -21.08 16.56 16.56
N ASP A 77 -19.99 16.62 15.79
CA ASP A 77 -20.08 16.79 14.33
C ASP A 77 -20.69 15.54 13.66
N ALA A 78 -20.31 14.35 14.08
CA ALA A 78 -20.86 13.11 13.55
C ALA A 78 -22.37 12.96 13.84
N ILE A 79 -22.83 13.32 15.05
CA ILE A 79 -24.24 13.28 15.42
C ILE A 79 -25.04 14.34 14.64
N LEU A 80 -24.50 15.53 14.46
CA LEU A 80 -25.16 16.59 13.68
C LEU A 80 -25.21 16.24 12.18
N ASP A 81 -24.18 15.61 11.64
CA ASP A 81 -24.18 15.13 10.26
C ASP A 81 -25.21 14.01 10.07
N PHE A 82 -25.34 13.09 11.02
CA PHE A 82 -26.38 12.05 11.02
C PHE A 82 -27.80 12.68 11.08
N LEU A 83 -28.04 13.58 12.02
CA LEU A 83 -29.34 14.27 12.13
C LEU A 83 -29.69 15.05 10.86
N SER A 84 -28.69 15.62 10.20
CA SER A 84 -28.86 16.28 8.90
C SER A 84 -29.22 15.29 7.80
N PHE A 85 -28.60 14.11 7.78
CA PHE A 85 -28.87 13.03 6.83
C PHE A 85 -30.31 12.56 6.89
N ILE A 86 -30.88 12.37 8.10
CA ILE A 86 -32.27 11.94 8.30
C ILE A 86 -33.30 13.07 8.25
N GLY A 87 -32.92 14.27 7.78
CA GLY A 87 -33.82 15.40 7.60
C GLY A 87 -34.23 16.13 8.87
N VAL A 88 -33.68 15.78 10.03
CA VAL A 88 -33.89 16.51 11.30
C VAL A 88 -33.03 17.78 11.31
N GLY A 89 -33.40 18.78 10.47
CA GLY A 89 -32.55 19.92 10.17
C GLY A 89 -32.50 21.03 11.20
N TYR A 90 -31.34 21.54 11.55
CA TYR A 90 -31.11 22.92 12.01
C TYR A 90 -31.11 23.87 10.80
N SER A 91 -31.47 25.17 10.96
CA SER A 91 -31.54 26.16 9.86
C SER A 91 -30.20 26.35 9.10
N ARG A 92 -29.04 26.01 9.72
CA ARG A 92 -27.77 25.79 9.07
C ARG A 92 -27.75 24.52 8.19
N ALA A 93 -28.61 23.56 8.46
CA ALA A 93 -28.68 22.28 7.75
C ALA A 93 -29.39 22.41 6.38
N LYS A 94 -30.38 23.29 6.18
CA LYS A 94 -30.99 23.50 4.84
C LYS A 94 -29.99 24.02 3.80
N ARG A 95 -29.02 24.86 4.21
CA ARG A 95 -27.89 25.25 3.37
C ARG A 95 -26.88 24.13 3.20
N LYS A 96 -26.69 23.30 4.23
CA LYS A 96 -25.76 22.16 4.20
C LYS A 96 -26.34 20.97 3.40
N VAL A 97 -27.66 20.70 3.47
CA VAL A 97 -28.35 19.68 2.67
C VAL A 97 -28.34 20.04 1.18
N LYS A 98 -28.67 21.27 0.78
CA LYS A 98 -28.50 21.72 -0.61
C LYS A 98 -27.03 21.69 -1.08
N SER A 99 -26.06 21.93 -0.18
CA SER A 99 -24.64 21.78 -0.47
C SER A 99 -24.18 20.34 -0.47
N LEU A 100 -24.88 19.44 0.23
CA LEU A 100 -24.63 17.99 0.24
C LEU A 100 -25.20 17.31 -1.01
N GLU A 101 -26.44 17.62 -1.40
CA GLU A 101 -27.02 17.19 -2.69
C GLU A 101 -26.14 17.65 -3.86
N LYS A 102 -25.66 18.88 -3.83
CA LYS A 102 -24.71 19.41 -4.82
C LYS A 102 -23.34 18.72 -4.74
N LYS A 103 -22.91 18.27 -3.55
CA LYS A 103 -21.68 17.45 -3.37
C LYS A 103 -21.87 16.00 -3.80
N GLU A 104 -23.03 15.40 -3.60
CA GLU A 104 -23.36 14.06 -4.08
C GLU A 104 -23.38 14.01 -5.60
N ASP A 105 -24.01 14.97 -6.26
CA ASP A 105 -23.98 15.11 -7.72
C ASP A 105 -22.57 15.36 -8.26
N ILE A 106 -21.76 16.14 -7.54
CA ILE A 106 -20.36 16.39 -7.88
C ILE A 106 -19.53 15.13 -7.66
N CYS A 107 -19.74 14.40 -6.58
CA CYS A 107 -19.03 13.17 -6.25
C CYS A 107 -19.35 12.06 -7.26
N ALA A 108 -20.63 11.87 -7.62
CA ALA A 108 -21.07 10.92 -8.64
C ALA A 108 -20.52 11.27 -10.02
N ARG A 109 -20.55 12.57 -10.38
CA ARG A 109 -20.01 13.07 -11.66
C ARG A 109 -18.49 12.89 -11.75
N ASN A 110 -17.79 13.15 -10.65
CA ASN A 110 -16.35 12.98 -10.60
C ASN A 110 -15.93 11.51 -10.62
N GLU A 111 -16.70 10.62 -9.96
CA GLU A 111 -16.47 9.19 -10.01
C GLU A 111 -16.69 8.63 -11.43
N LYS A 112 -17.69 9.13 -12.16
CA LYS A 112 -17.89 8.80 -13.59
C LYS A 112 -16.66 9.18 -14.41
N LYS A 113 -16.12 10.40 -14.25
CA LYS A 113 -14.89 10.83 -14.95
C LYS A 113 -13.68 9.96 -14.61
N VAL A 114 -13.57 9.52 -13.35
CA VAL A 114 -12.49 8.62 -12.92
C VAL A 114 -12.61 7.26 -13.61
N ASN A 115 -13.82 6.69 -13.67
CA ASN A 115 -14.05 5.40 -14.30
C ASN A 115 -13.80 5.45 -15.81
N GLU A 116 -14.32 6.46 -16.49
CA GLU A 116 -14.06 6.71 -17.92
C GLU A 116 -12.55 6.84 -18.21
N PHE A 117 -11.81 7.52 -17.32
CA PHE A 117 -10.35 7.61 -17.46
C PHE A 117 -9.67 6.26 -17.30
N ILE A 118 -10.11 5.42 -16.37
CA ILE A 118 -9.51 4.09 -16.17
C ILE A 118 -9.82 3.18 -17.34
N GLU A 119 -11.04 3.22 -17.89
CA GLU A 119 -11.42 2.49 -19.11
C GLU A 119 -10.57 2.95 -20.31
N TRP A 120 -10.43 4.26 -20.50
CA TRP A 120 -9.53 4.80 -21.53
C TRP A 120 -8.07 4.35 -21.32
N LEU A 121 -7.60 4.29 -20.08
CA LEU A 121 -6.24 3.84 -19.78
C LEU A 121 -6.01 2.38 -20.17
N ASP A 122 -7.04 1.54 -20.09
CA ASP A 122 -7.00 0.14 -20.50
C ASP A 122 -6.87 -0.01 -22.02
N THR A 123 -7.48 0.89 -22.78
CA THR A 123 -7.37 0.89 -24.26
C THR A 123 -6.05 1.47 -24.75
N GLU A 124 -5.48 2.45 -24.06
CA GLU A 124 -4.30 3.21 -24.49
C GLU A 124 -2.97 2.67 -23.95
N SER A 125 -2.99 1.78 -22.98
CA SER A 125 -1.74 1.28 -22.38
C SER A 125 -1.93 -0.04 -21.63
N ASP A 126 -0.92 -0.91 -21.70
CA ASP A 126 -0.78 -2.12 -20.87
C ASP A 126 -0.55 -1.78 -19.38
N ALA A 127 -1.39 -0.92 -18.80
CA ALA A 127 -1.26 -0.55 -17.42
C ALA A 127 -1.64 -1.72 -16.51
N SER A 128 -0.74 -2.12 -15.62
CA SER A 128 -1.05 -3.15 -14.62
C SER A 128 -2.19 -2.70 -13.70
N GLU A 129 -2.95 -3.65 -13.14
CA GLU A 129 -4.02 -3.39 -12.18
C GLU A 129 -3.56 -2.43 -11.06
N ARG A 130 -2.37 -2.67 -10.52
CA ARG A 130 -1.78 -1.81 -9.49
C ARG A 130 -1.51 -0.37 -9.97
N THR A 131 -1.17 -0.19 -11.25
CA THR A 131 -0.99 1.14 -11.84
C THR A 131 -2.33 1.84 -11.98
N ARG A 132 -3.37 1.12 -12.41
CA ARG A 132 -4.74 1.62 -12.51
C ARG A 132 -5.28 2.07 -11.17
N GLU A 133 -5.13 1.26 -10.12
CA GLU A 133 -5.51 1.62 -8.76
C GLU A 133 -4.77 2.87 -8.26
N THR A 134 -3.46 2.95 -8.51
CA THR A 134 -2.64 4.12 -8.13
C THR A 134 -3.14 5.38 -8.83
N TYR A 135 -3.47 5.29 -10.10
CA TYR A 135 -3.97 6.42 -10.88
C TYR A 135 -5.41 6.77 -10.49
N ARG A 136 -6.28 5.77 -10.30
CA ARG A 136 -7.63 5.95 -9.75
C ARG A 136 -7.60 6.75 -8.44
N PHE A 137 -6.75 6.32 -7.51
CA PHE A 137 -6.58 7.00 -6.23
C PHE A 137 -6.07 8.45 -6.39
N ALA A 138 -5.10 8.67 -7.28
CA ALA A 138 -4.54 10.01 -7.52
C ALA A 138 -5.59 10.97 -8.11
N ILE A 139 -6.38 10.50 -9.09
CA ILE A 139 -7.40 11.33 -9.74
C ILE A 139 -8.60 11.58 -8.81
N ARG A 140 -9.03 10.57 -8.04
CA ARG A 140 -10.03 10.78 -6.97
C ARG A 140 -9.56 11.81 -5.96
N SER A 141 -8.28 11.73 -5.52
CA SER A 141 -7.69 12.69 -4.60
C SER A 141 -7.69 14.12 -5.15
N PHE A 142 -7.44 14.27 -6.45
CA PHE A 142 -7.52 15.57 -7.12
C PHE A 142 -8.97 16.07 -7.17
N PHE A 143 -9.92 15.25 -7.59
CA PHE A 143 -11.34 15.65 -7.66
C PHE A 143 -12.01 15.82 -6.28
N SER A 144 -11.42 15.32 -5.22
CA SER A 144 -11.80 15.67 -3.84
C SER A 144 -11.29 17.05 -3.43
N TYR A 145 -10.29 17.59 -4.13
CA TYR A 145 -9.72 18.91 -3.89
C TYR A 145 -10.34 19.99 -4.80
N ALA A 146 -10.58 19.69 -6.07
CA ALA A 146 -11.10 20.62 -7.06
C ALA A 146 -12.09 19.95 -8.01
N ASP A 147 -13.20 20.61 -8.32
CA ASP A 147 -14.27 20.08 -9.18
C ASP A 147 -13.91 20.14 -10.67
N GLU A 148 -13.00 21.02 -11.05
CA GLU A 148 -12.59 21.24 -12.44
C GLU A 148 -11.10 20.93 -12.66
N PHE A 149 -10.83 20.16 -13.73
CA PHE A 149 -9.46 19.88 -14.14
C PHE A 149 -8.95 21.00 -15.07
N ASN A 150 -8.03 21.79 -14.56
CA ASN A 150 -7.32 22.83 -15.29
C ASN A 150 -5.93 23.06 -14.69
N GLN A 151 -5.09 23.83 -15.41
CA GLN A 151 -3.70 24.09 -15.04
C GLN A 151 -3.54 24.71 -13.65
N GLU A 152 -4.42 25.62 -13.29
CA GLU A 152 -4.36 26.34 -12.01
C GLU A 152 -4.69 25.42 -10.83
N ASN A 153 -5.79 24.67 -10.93
CA ASN A 153 -6.21 23.73 -9.90
C ASN A 153 -5.16 22.60 -9.72
N VAL A 154 -4.55 22.14 -10.80
CA VAL A 154 -3.46 21.14 -10.71
C VAL A 154 -2.25 21.72 -9.97
N LYS A 155 -1.83 22.96 -10.29
CA LYS A 155 -0.73 23.60 -9.56
C LYS A 155 -1.04 23.78 -8.08
N ARG A 156 -2.24 24.26 -7.75
CA ARG A 156 -2.70 24.44 -6.35
C ARG A 156 -2.71 23.10 -5.61
N PHE A 157 -3.26 22.04 -6.22
CA PHE A 157 -3.29 20.70 -5.63
C PHE A 157 -1.88 20.19 -5.33
N LEU A 158 -0.95 20.28 -6.28
CA LEU A 158 0.42 19.82 -6.07
C LEU A 158 1.11 20.62 -4.96
N LYS A 159 0.91 21.95 -4.89
CA LYS A 159 1.41 22.80 -3.81
C LYS A 159 0.87 22.37 -2.45
N THR A 160 -0.44 22.08 -2.35
CA THR A 160 -1.05 21.55 -1.10
C THR A 160 -0.38 20.24 -0.65
N LEU A 161 -0.01 19.34 -1.58
CA LEU A 161 0.71 18.11 -1.23
C LEU A 161 2.12 18.39 -0.68
N GLU A 162 2.80 19.43 -1.20
CA GLU A 162 4.09 19.88 -0.66
C GLU A 162 3.94 20.49 0.73
N GLU A 163 2.95 21.35 0.94
CA GLU A 163 2.62 21.95 2.24
C GLU A 163 2.28 20.87 3.30
N GLN A 164 1.62 19.79 2.89
CA GLN A 164 1.36 18.60 3.72
C GLN A 164 2.63 17.75 3.97
N LYS A 165 3.79 18.19 3.52
CA LYS A 165 5.08 17.49 3.66
C LYS A 165 5.05 16.04 3.11
N MET A 166 4.29 15.81 2.04
CA MET A 166 4.28 14.50 1.39
C MET A 166 5.64 14.20 0.75
N LYS A 167 6.01 12.92 0.73
CA LYS A 167 7.28 12.49 0.13
C LYS A 167 7.32 12.88 -1.37
N PRO A 168 8.43 13.45 -1.87
CA PRO A 168 8.57 13.84 -3.27
C PRO A 168 8.20 12.74 -4.28
N ALA A 169 8.54 11.49 -3.98
CA ALA A 169 8.15 10.35 -4.82
C ALA A 169 6.63 10.18 -4.91
N THR A 170 5.89 10.42 -3.82
CA THR A 170 4.43 10.35 -3.79
C THR A 170 3.82 11.48 -4.62
N ILE A 171 4.35 12.71 -4.50
CA ILE A 171 3.92 13.86 -5.30
C ILE A 171 4.15 13.58 -6.79
N ASN A 172 5.34 13.09 -7.15
CA ASN A 172 5.68 12.73 -8.53
C ASN A 172 4.77 11.64 -9.10
N ASN A 173 4.39 10.63 -8.30
CA ASN A 173 3.44 9.59 -8.73
C ASN A 173 2.05 10.17 -9.01
N ARG A 174 1.55 11.07 -8.14
CA ARG A 174 0.28 11.76 -8.39
C ARG A 174 0.33 12.64 -9.62
N MET A 175 1.45 13.35 -9.79
CA MET A 175 1.69 14.17 -10.96
C MET A 175 1.69 13.34 -12.25
N CYS A 176 2.31 12.15 -12.27
CA CYS A 176 2.26 11.26 -13.42
C CYS A 176 0.82 10.87 -13.78
N ALA A 177 -0.04 10.59 -12.80
CA ALA A 177 -1.46 10.31 -13.04
C ALA A 177 -2.19 11.53 -13.62
N LEU A 178 -1.94 12.75 -13.09
CA LEU A 178 -2.55 13.98 -13.61
C LEU A 178 -2.11 14.29 -15.05
N VAL A 179 -0.83 14.06 -15.37
CA VAL A 179 -0.33 14.20 -16.75
C VAL A 179 -0.98 13.16 -17.68
N LYS A 180 -1.22 11.94 -17.22
CA LYS A 180 -1.93 10.93 -18.01
C LYS A 180 -3.40 11.31 -18.18
N TYR A 181 -4.05 11.81 -17.11
CA TYR A 181 -5.41 12.32 -17.15
C TYR A 181 -5.57 13.52 -18.09
N SER A 182 -4.60 14.43 -18.15
CA SER A 182 -4.64 15.59 -19.03
C SER A 182 -4.72 15.22 -20.52
N LYS A 183 -4.11 14.08 -20.91
CA LYS A 183 -4.21 13.53 -22.26
C LYS A 183 -5.62 13.01 -22.54
N PHE A 184 -6.18 12.24 -21.62
CA PHE A 184 -7.55 11.76 -21.67
C PHE A 184 -8.56 12.91 -21.80
N ALA A 185 -8.44 13.89 -20.91
CA ALA A 185 -9.34 15.04 -20.85
C ALA A 185 -9.12 16.06 -21.99
N LYS A 186 -8.07 15.88 -22.83
CA LYS A 186 -7.64 16.83 -23.86
C LYS A 186 -7.41 18.25 -23.33
N LYS A 187 -6.98 18.34 -22.06
CA LYS A 187 -6.65 19.59 -21.36
C LYS A 187 -5.16 19.59 -20.98
N PRO A 188 -4.28 20.16 -21.81
CA PRO A 188 -2.83 20.09 -21.57
C PRO A 188 -2.47 20.81 -20.28
N ILE A 189 -1.53 20.22 -19.52
CA ILE A 189 -0.96 20.80 -18.30
C ILE A 189 0.56 20.79 -18.38
N SER A 190 1.18 21.79 -17.79
CA SER A 190 2.63 21.88 -17.61
C SER A 190 2.98 21.84 -16.13
N VAL A 191 3.63 20.77 -15.70
CA VAL A 191 4.06 20.56 -14.32
C VAL A 191 5.50 20.08 -14.26
N LYS A 192 6.28 20.60 -13.31
CA LYS A 192 7.67 20.18 -13.10
C LYS A 192 7.75 19.12 -12.02
N ARG A 193 8.54 18.09 -12.25
CA ARG A 193 8.82 17.06 -11.23
C ARG A 193 9.52 17.66 -10.03
N VAL A 194 9.09 17.26 -8.84
CA VAL A 194 9.80 17.57 -7.60
C VAL A 194 11.13 16.80 -7.62
N LYS A 195 12.23 17.51 -7.42
CA LYS A 195 13.56 16.89 -7.36
C LYS A 195 13.62 15.90 -6.21
N THR A 196 13.99 14.67 -6.49
CA THR A 196 14.23 13.64 -5.47
C THR A 196 15.73 13.46 -5.31
N GLN A 197 16.23 13.65 -4.10
CA GLN A 197 17.58 13.20 -3.79
C GLN A 197 17.60 11.67 -3.80
N ARG A 198 18.42 11.08 -4.66
CA ARG A 198 18.68 9.63 -4.57
C ARG A 198 19.40 9.39 -3.25
N LYS A 199 18.83 8.56 -2.37
CA LYS A 199 19.56 8.13 -1.18
C LYS A 199 20.81 7.39 -1.63
N LEU A 200 21.97 7.90 -1.27
CA LEU A 200 23.27 7.30 -1.55
C LEU A 200 23.59 6.10 -0.64
N SER A 201 22.70 5.78 0.33
CA SER A 201 22.96 4.80 1.37
C SER A 201 22.18 3.50 1.12
N THR A 202 22.88 2.39 1.32
CA THR A 202 22.33 1.02 1.25
C THR A 202 22.03 0.44 2.64
N ASP A 203 21.76 1.30 3.63
CA ASP A 203 21.58 0.92 5.04
C ASP A 203 20.33 0.05 5.29
N ASN A 204 19.38 0.07 4.36
CA ASN A 204 18.17 -0.75 4.43
C ASN A 204 18.34 -2.14 3.77
N ILE A 205 19.57 -2.63 3.65
CA ILE A 205 19.89 -3.97 3.13
C ILE A 205 20.38 -4.83 4.28
N PRO A 206 19.93 -6.08 4.42
CA PRO A 206 20.48 -7.00 5.41
C PRO A 206 22.00 -7.18 5.21
N THR A 207 22.73 -7.23 6.30
CA THR A 207 24.15 -7.63 6.27
C THR A 207 24.27 -9.15 6.10
N GLU A 208 25.46 -9.62 5.71
CA GLU A 208 25.73 -11.06 5.64
C GLU A 208 25.49 -11.76 6.99
N LYS A 209 25.89 -11.14 8.10
CA LYS A 209 25.67 -11.66 9.45
C LYS A 209 24.18 -11.78 9.78
N GLU A 210 23.39 -10.75 9.47
CA GLU A 210 21.94 -10.77 9.67
C GLU A 210 21.26 -11.84 8.80
N TYR A 211 21.71 -12.03 7.55
CA TYR A 211 21.20 -13.07 6.66
C TYR A 211 21.51 -14.47 7.20
N GLN A 212 22.73 -14.73 7.67
CA GLN A 212 23.12 -16.02 8.25
C GLN A 212 22.33 -16.31 9.55
N ALA A 213 22.13 -15.29 10.39
CA ALA A 213 21.32 -15.43 11.61
C ALA A 213 19.86 -15.79 11.26
N LEU A 214 19.27 -15.14 10.24
CA LEU A 214 17.94 -15.47 9.76
C LEU A 214 17.85 -16.91 9.26
N LEU A 215 18.82 -17.37 8.47
CA LEU A 215 18.87 -18.75 7.98
C LEU A 215 18.95 -19.76 9.12
N ALA A 216 19.83 -19.51 10.10
CA ALA A 216 19.99 -20.39 11.26
C ALA A 216 18.67 -20.46 12.09
N TYR A 217 18.03 -19.33 12.33
CA TYR A 217 16.75 -19.26 13.02
C TYR A 217 15.64 -20.04 12.29
N LEU A 218 15.51 -19.84 10.96
CA LEU A 218 14.46 -20.48 10.18
C LEU A 218 14.69 -21.98 9.98
N LYS A 219 15.95 -22.42 9.92
CA LYS A 219 16.31 -23.83 9.79
C LYS A 219 15.89 -24.66 10.99
N GLN A 220 15.83 -24.07 12.19
CA GLN A 220 15.42 -24.71 13.44
C GLN A 220 13.90 -24.83 13.59
N LYS A 221 13.10 -24.19 12.72
CA LYS A 221 11.63 -24.27 12.81
C LYS A 221 11.12 -25.64 12.33
N PRO A 222 10.04 -26.17 12.95
CA PRO A 222 9.42 -27.41 12.50
C PRO A 222 8.99 -27.36 11.03
N ASN A 223 8.41 -26.22 10.61
CA ASN A 223 8.17 -25.95 9.19
C ASN A 223 9.37 -25.19 8.60
N ARG A 224 10.09 -25.85 7.70
CA ARG A 224 11.27 -25.29 7.02
C ARG A 224 10.94 -24.53 5.72
N ASP A 225 9.68 -24.42 5.30
CA ASP A 225 9.29 -23.63 4.11
C ASP A 225 9.90 -22.21 4.16
N PRO A 226 9.82 -21.45 5.28
CA PRO A 226 10.40 -20.11 5.41
C PRO A 226 11.92 -20.06 5.17
N TYR A 227 12.66 -21.10 5.54
CA TYR A 227 14.09 -21.20 5.28
C TYR A 227 14.38 -21.22 3.77
N TYR A 228 13.64 -22.02 3.02
CA TYR A 228 13.77 -22.08 1.55
C TYR A 228 13.31 -20.78 0.89
N TRP A 229 12.22 -20.17 1.37
CA TRP A 229 11.74 -18.89 0.85
C TRP A 229 12.80 -17.79 0.95
N LEU A 230 13.45 -17.69 2.11
CA LEU A 230 14.50 -16.70 2.33
C LEU A 230 15.72 -16.95 1.44
N ARG A 231 16.14 -18.21 1.32
CA ARG A 231 17.27 -18.58 0.45
C ARG A 231 17.00 -18.25 -1.00
N ILE A 232 15.81 -18.60 -1.51
CA ILE A 232 15.42 -18.30 -2.88
C ILE A 232 15.46 -16.79 -3.13
N LEU A 233 14.84 -15.97 -2.28
CA LEU A 233 14.87 -14.52 -2.40
C LEU A 233 16.30 -13.96 -2.43
N ALA A 234 17.15 -14.42 -1.52
CA ALA A 234 18.50 -13.91 -1.36
C ALA A 234 19.49 -14.40 -2.43
N THR A 235 19.19 -15.48 -3.16
CA THR A 235 20.09 -16.07 -4.17
C THR A 235 19.63 -15.88 -5.61
N THR A 236 18.40 -15.41 -5.83
CA THR A 236 17.84 -15.20 -7.19
C THR A 236 17.57 -13.76 -7.53
N GLY A 237 17.43 -12.91 -6.52
CA GLY A 237 17.06 -11.50 -6.70
C GLY A 237 15.69 -11.28 -7.34
N LEU A 238 14.75 -12.22 -7.19
CA LEU A 238 13.38 -12.12 -7.69
C LEU A 238 12.62 -10.90 -7.12
N ARG A 239 11.72 -10.33 -7.94
CA ARG A 239 10.72 -9.39 -7.41
C ARG A 239 9.67 -10.16 -6.62
N LEU A 240 9.06 -9.51 -5.62
CA LEU A 240 8.07 -10.20 -4.77
C LEU A 240 6.98 -10.90 -5.58
N HIS A 241 6.36 -10.21 -6.53
CA HIS A 241 5.28 -10.79 -7.34
C HIS A 241 5.75 -11.93 -8.29
N GLU A 242 7.04 -11.98 -8.63
CA GLU A 242 7.64 -13.09 -9.37
C GLU A 242 7.86 -14.28 -8.42
N PHE A 243 8.43 -14.02 -7.26
CA PHE A 243 8.66 -15.02 -6.21
C PHE A 243 7.34 -15.67 -5.74
N MET A 244 6.29 -14.88 -5.57
CA MET A 244 4.96 -15.38 -5.16
C MET A 244 4.28 -16.28 -6.19
N LYS A 245 4.79 -16.38 -7.41
CA LYS A 245 4.25 -17.26 -8.46
C LYS A 245 5.00 -18.58 -8.60
N LEU A 246 6.11 -18.75 -7.90
CA LEU A 246 6.91 -19.96 -7.98
C LEU A 246 6.20 -21.16 -7.38
N SER A 247 6.48 -22.32 -7.94
CA SER A 247 6.21 -23.63 -7.39
C SER A 247 7.46 -24.28 -6.79
N TRP A 248 7.29 -25.31 -5.98
CA TRP A 248 8.39 -26.14 -5.50
C TRP A 248 9.11 -26.83 -6.65
N GLU A 249 8.37 -27.24 -7.67
CA GLU A 249 8.86 -27.88 -8.89
C GLU A 249 9.79 -26.95 -9.69
N ASP A 250 9.45 -25.65 -9.79
CA ASP A 250 10.32 -24.67 -10.45
C ASP A 250 11.72 -24.64 -9.83
N VAL A 251 11.78 -24.64 -8.50
CA VAL A 251 13.05 -24.63 -7.76
C VAL A 251 13.79 -25.95 -7.92
N ALA A 252 13.08 -27.07 -7.82
CA ALA A 252 13.64 -28.42 -7.98
C ALA A 252 14.17 -28.66 -9.39
N ASN A 253 13.54 -28.11 -10.42
CA ASN A 253 13.98 -28.20 -11.82
C ASN A 253 15.22 -27.36 -12.12
N GLY A 254 15.48 -26.35 -11.32
CA GLY A 254 16.71 -25.57 -11.37
C GLY A 254 16.64 -24.28 -12.15
N GLU A 255 15.60 -24.06 -12.92
CA GLU A 255 15.38 -22.84 -13.68
C GLU A 255 13.88 -22.59 -13.95
N VAL A 256 13.53 -21.32 -14.15
CA VAL A 256 12.18 -20.92 -14.53
C VAL A 256 12.24 -19.71 -15.47
N VAL A 257 11.36 -19.69 -16.47
CA VAL A 257 11.19 -18.56 -17.37
C VAL A 257 10.03 -17.69 -16.88
N LEU A 258 10.32 -16.45 -16.52
CA LEU A 258 9.33 -15.50 -16.01
C LEU A 258 9.00 -14.44 -17.06
N LYS A 259 7.70 -14.18 -17.22
CA LYS A 259 7.21 -13.07 -18.04
C LYS A 259 7.36 -11.77 -17.27
N GLY A 260 8.20 -10.88 -17.76
CA GLY A 260 8.40 -9.52 -17.22
C GLY A 260 7.45 -8.50 -17.83
N LYS A 261 7.67 -7.22 -17.51
CA LYS A 261 6.90 -6.09 -18.05
C LYS A 261 7.21 -5.90 -19.56
N GLY A 262 6.16 -5.69 -20.37
CA GLY A 262 6.29 -5.48 -21.82
C GLY A 262 6.63 -6.76 -22.58
N SER A 263 6.05 -7.88 -22.19
CA SER A 263 6.21 -9.21 -22.85
C SER A 263 7.66 -9.70 -22.94
N LYS A 264 8.57 -9.15 -22.16
CA LYS A 264 9.94 -9.66 -22.07
C LYS A 264 9.99 -10.86 -21.14
N PHE A 265 10.71 -11.88 -21.56
CA PHE A 265 10.98 -13.06 -20.74
C PHE A 265 12.36 -12.94 -20.13
N ARG A 266 12.51 -13.41 -18.89
CA ARG A 266 13.81 -13.61 -18.28
C ARG A 266 13.91 -14.99 -17.66
N GLN A 267 15.09 -15.58 -17.74
CA GLN A 267 15.39 -16.84 -17.11
C GLN A 267 15.93 -16.59 -15.70
N VAL A 268 15.50 -17.39 -14.75
CA VAL A 268 15.95 -17.37 -13.36
C VAL A 268 16.54 -18.72 -13.05
N PHE A 269 17.75 -18.73 -12.52
CA PHE A 269 18.48 -19.95 -12.16
C PHE A 269 18.51 -20.14 -10.65
N PHE A 270 18.41 -21.39 -10.23
CA PHE A 270 18.56 -21.79 -8.85
C PHE A 270 19.88 -22.53 -8.66
N GLN A 271 20.56 -22.33 -7.53
CA GLN A 271 21.82 -23.01 -7.22
C GLN A 271 21.63 -24.53 -7.13
N LYS A 272 22.53 -25.30 -7.67
CA LYS A 272 22.48 -26.80 -7.65
C LYS A 272 22.30 -27.39 -6.25
N SER A 273 22.98 -26.82 -5.25
CA SER A 273 22.82 -27.24 -3.85
C SER A 273 21.41 -27.00 -3.33
N LEU A 274 20.81 -25.83 -3.67
CA LEU A 274 19.43 -25.51 -3.30
C LEU A 274 18.42 -26.42 -3.98
N GLN A 275 18.61 -26.73 -5.26
CA GLN A 275 17.77 -27.69 -6.00
C GLN A 275 17.76 -29.06 -5.32
N GLN A 276 18.94 -29.60 -4.97
CA GLN A 276 19.04 -30.88 -4.30
C GLN A 276 18.35 -30.87 -2.93
N GLU A 277 18.62 -29.86 -2.09
CA GLU A 277 18.00 -29.74 -0.79
C GLU A 277 16.47 -29.62 -0.89
N VAL A 278 15.97 -28.89 -1.90
CA VAL A 278 14.54 -28.76 -2.14
C VAL A 278 13.92 -30.07 -2.59
N ARG A 279 14.57 -30.83 -3.48
CA ARG A 279 14.09 -32.16 -3.89
C ARG A 279 14.00 -33.14 -2.71
N GLU A 280 14.98 -33.12 -1.84
CA GLU A 280 15.00 -33.95 -0.62
C GLU A 280 13.86 -33.51 0.32
N TYR A 281 13.71 -32.19 0.54
CA TYR A 281 12.64 -31.65 1.36
C TYR A 281 11.25 -31.96 0.82
N MET A 282 11.04 -31.88 -0.50
CA MET A 282 9.79 -32.27 -1.15
C MET A 282 9.47 -33.75 -0.93
N LYS A 283 10.49 -34.66 -1.02
CA LYS A 283 10.31 -36.08 -0.75
C LYS A 283 9.94 -36.35 0.72
N GLU A 284 10.61 -35.66 1.65
CA GLU A 284 10.36 -35.81 3.10
C GLU A 284 8.97 -35.33 3.52
N THR A 285 8.49 -34.25 2.93
CA THR A 285 7.30 -33.51 3.42
C THR A 285 6.08 -33.62 2.52
N GLY A 286 6.21 -34.16 1.31
CA GLY A 286 5.16 -34.17 0.30
C GLY A 286 4.82 -32.80 -0.28
N ARG A 287 5.71 -31.80 -0.15
CA ARG A 287 5.48 -30.45 -0.71
C ARG A 287 5.42 -30.48 -2.22
N THR A 288 4.35 -29.92 -2.78
CA THR A 288 4.12 -29.76 -4.22
C THR A 288 3.38 -28.46 -4.50
N GLY A 289 3.41 -28.02 -5.76
CA GLY A 289 2.67 -26.86 -6.23
C GLY A 289 3.20 -25.54 -5.68
N HIS A 290 2.32 -24.63 -5.30
CA HIS A 290 2.66 -23.26 -4.95
C HIS A 290 3.69 -23.16 -3.81
N LEU A 291 4.80 -22.43 -4.05
CA LEU A 291 5.90 -22.33 -3.09
C LEU A 291 5.49 -21.67 -1.76
N CYS A 292 4.79 -20.57 -1.82
CA CYS A 292 4.42 -19.75 -0.66
C CYS A 292 2.98 -20.02 -0.21
N ASN A 293 2.78 -21.13 0.51
CA ASN A 293 1.48 -21.44 1.11
C ASN A 293 1.44 -21.07 2.60
N GLY A 294 0.38 -20.35 2.98
CA GLY A 294 0.03 -20.12 4.37
C GLY A 294 -0.97 -21.18 4.87
N ARG A 295 -1.53 -20.94 6.06
CA ARG A 295 -2.50 -21.87 6.69
C ARG A 295 -3.77 -22.07 5.83
N TYR A 296 -4.16 -21.10 5.03
CA TYR A 296 -5.42 -21.08 4.27
C TYR A 296 -5.21 -21.06 2.75
N GLY A 297 -4.06 -21.48 2.27
CA GLY A 297 -3.69 -21.48 0.85
C GLY A 297 -2.60 -20.46 0.50
N PRO A 298 -2.46 -20.06 -0.78
CA PRO A 298 -1.40 -19.16 -1.22
C PRO A 298 -1.38 -17.83 -0.45
N MET A 299 -0.20 -17.41 -0.03
CA MET A 299 -0.02 -16.16 0.69
C MET A 299 -0.22 -14.96 -0.24
N THR A 300 -0.71 -13.85 0.33
CA THR A 300 -0.71 -12.56 -0.37
C THR A 300 0.65 -11.86 -0.22
N ASP A 301 0.97 -10.93 -1.13
CA ASP A 301 2.17 -10.07 -1.05
C ASP A 301 2.31 -9.37 0.31
N ARG A 302 1.18 -8.91 0.86
CA ARG A 302 1.13 -8.26 2.17
C ARG A 302 1.40 -9.26 3.30
N GLY A 303 0.79 -10.43 3.26
CA GLY A 303 1.00 -11.50 4.24
C GLY A 303 2.46 -11.93 4.29
N PHE A 304 3.06 -12.17 3.13
CA PHE A 304 4.47 -12.50 3.03
C PHE A 304 5.38 -11.37 3.55
N SER A 305 5.07 -10.12 3.24
CA SER A 305 5.84 -8.97 3.73
C SER A 305 5.80 -8.83 5.25
N GLU A 306 4.65 -9.08 5.90
CA GLU A 306 4.56 -9.08 7.36
C GLU A 306 5.28 -10.28 7.98
N THR A 307 5.25 -11.44 7.32
CA THR A 307 6.02 -12.62 7.73
C THR A 307 7.52 -12.36 7.74
N LEU A 308 8.06 -11.72 6.69
CA LEU A 308 9.47 -11.30 6.65
C LEU A 308 9.82 -10.38 7.84
N LYS A 309 8.98 -9.39 8.11
CA LYS A 309 9.20 -8.45 9.23
C LYS A 309 9.18 -9.15 10.59
N SER A 310 8.25 -10.11 10.76
CA SER A 310 8.18 -10.92 11.97
C SER A 310 9.46 -11.72 12.23
N TRP A 311 10.12 -12.25 11.19
CA TRP A 311 11.42 -12.91 11.36
C TRP A 311 12.51 -11.94 11.82
N GLY A 312 12.51 -10.71 11.27
CA GLY A 312 13.43 -9.66 11.68
C GLY A 312 13.22 -9.23 13.14
N ASP A 313 11.96 -9.05 13.54
CA ASP A 313 11.60 -8.67 14.90
C ASP A 313 12.14 -9.66 15.94
N HIS A 314 12.09 -10.98 15.65
CA HIS A 314 12.64 -12.03 16.54
C HIS A 314 14.17 -11.94 16.73
N LEU A 315 14.88 -11.39 15.77
CA LEU A 315 16.34 -11.29 15.78
C LEU A 315 16.84 -9.85 16.01
N GLY A 316 15.94 -8.90 16.31
CA GLY A 316 16.29 -7.49 16.49
C GLY A 316 16.77 -6.81 15.21
N ILE A 317 16.44 -7.36 14.03
CA ILE A 317 16.79 -6.77 12.74
C ILE A 317 15.76 -5.71 12.37
N ALA A 318 16.23 -4.52 11.98
CA ALA A 318 15.38 -3.41 11.65
C ALA A 318 14.35 -3.76 10.55
N ARG A 319 13.06 -3.47 10.78
CA ARG A 319 11.96 -3.76 9.84
C ARG A 319 12.17 -3.15 8.46
N SER A 320 12.92 -2.04 8.37
CA SER A 320 13.30 -1.39 7.10
C SER A 320 14.18 -2.27 6.21
N LYS A 321 14.87 -3.27 6.76
CA LYS A 321 15.67 -4.26 6.04
C LYS A 321 14.87 -5.51 5.67
N MET A 322 13.70 -5.73 6.27
CA MET A 322 12.93 -6.96 6.17
C MET A 322 11.80 -6.85 5.15
N HIS A 323 12.17 -6.76 3.88
CA HIS A 323 11.24 -6.80 2.75
C HIS A 323 11.91 -7.42 1.51
N ALA A 324 11.13 -8.03 0.62
CA ALA A 324 11.65 -8.77 -0.53
C ALA A 324 12.63 -7.97 -1.41
N HIS A 325 12.36 -6.66 -1.58
CA HIS A 325 13.25 -5.80 -2.37
C HIS A 325 14.62 -5.59 -1.70
N ALA A 326 14.72 -5.62 -0.36
CA ALA A 326 15.99 -5.56 0.36
C ALA A 326 16.83 -6.83 0.11
N PHE A 327 16.21 -8.02 0.01
CA PHE A 327 16.89 -9.25 -0.35
C PHE A 327 17.33 -9.28 -1.82
N ARG A 328 16.57 -8.66 -2.72
CA ARG A 328 17.03 -8.43 -4.10
C ARG A 328 18.26 -7.51 -4.15
N HIS A 329 18.29 -6.45 -3.33
CA HIS A 329 19.48 -5.62 -3.18
C HIS A 329 20.65 -6.38 -2.56
N PHE A 330 20.37 -7.25 -1.58
CA PHE A 330 21.35 -8.13 -0.99
C PHE A 330 21.98 -9.06 -2.03
N PHE A 331 21.17 -9.75 -2.83
CA PHE A 331 21.63 -10.57 -3.95
C PHE A 331 22.56 -9.78 -4.88
N ALA A 332 22.12 -8.62 -5.33
CA ALA A 332 22.89 -7.78 -6.24
C ALA A 332 24.25 -7.37 -5.65
N LYS A 333 24.29 -6.95 -4.38
CA LYS A 333 25.56 -6.63 -3.69
C LYS A 333 26.48 -7.84 -3.54
N GLN A 334 25.93 -8.99 -3.15
CA GLN A 334 26.72 -10.22 -3.00
C GLN A 334 27.26 -10.71 -4.36
N TYR A 335 26.46 -10.61 -5.43
CA TYR A 335 26.89 -10.91 -6.78
C TYR A 335 28.06 -10.03 -7.21
N LEU A 336 27.94 -8.70 -7.07
CA LEU A 336 28.98 -7.74 -7.47
C LEU A 336 30.25 -7.83 -6.62
N LYS A 337 30.18 -8.33 -5.38
CA LYS A 337 31.38 -8.63 -4.58
C LYS A 337 32.22 -9.76 -5.18
N LYS A 338 31.56 -10.74 -5.79
CA LYS A 338 32.22 -11.93 -6.39
C LYS A 338 32.50 -11.75 -7.88
N ASN A 339 31.56 -11.16 -8.59
CA ASN A 339 31.64 -10.90 -10.02
C ASN A 339 31.33 -9.43 -10.31
N LYS A 340 32.29 -8.67 -10.80
CA LYS A 340 32.15 -7.22 -11.03
C LYS A 340 31.35 -6.88 -12.29
N ASP A 341 30.78 -7.85 -12.98
CA ASP A 341 30.01 -7.64 -14.21
C ASP A 341 28.59 -7.12 -13.91
N VAL A 342 28.43 -5.82 -14.10
CA VAL A 342 27.16 -5.11 -13.91
C VAL A 342 26.16 -5.45 -15.00
N THR A 343 26.64 -5.74 -16.21
CA THR A 343 25.80 -6.07 -17.37
C THR A 343 25.11 -7.40 -17.15
N GLN A 344 25.90 -8.42 -16.79
CA GLN A 344 25.35 -9.74 -16.45
C GLN A 344 24.37 -9.66 -15.26
N LEU A 345 24.70 -8.86 -14.24
CA LEU A 345 23.76 -8.65 -13.12
C LEU A 345 22.45 -7.98 -13.58
N ALA A 346 22.51 -7.01 -14.49
CA ALA A 346 21.31 -6.35 -15.04
C ALA A 346 20.41 -7.36 -15.78
N GLU A 347 21.00 -8.27 -16.54
CA GLU A 347 20.26 -9.36 -17.22
C GLU A 347 19.62 -10.30 -16.20
N LEU A 348 20.38 -10.79 -15.22
CA LEU A 348 19.88 -11.67 -14.15
C LEU A 348 18.72 -11.03 -13.38
N LEU A 349 18.79 -9.72 -13.14
CA LEU A 349 17.72 -8.98 -12.46
C LEU A 349 16.57 -8.61 -13.40
N GLY A 350 16.73 -8.66 -14.71
CA GLY A 350 15.75 -8.17 -15.68
C GLY A 350 15.51 -6.67 -15.56
N HIS A 351 16.60 -5.89 -15.54
CA HIS A 351 16.55 -4.43 -15.59
C HIS A 351 16.56 -3.93 -17.03
N ASN A 352 15.66 -3.02 -17.36
CA ASN A 352 15.60 -2.41 -18.69
C ASN A 352 16.69 -1.31 -18.90
N SER A 353 17.32 -0.83 -17.83
CA SER A 353 18.39 0.18 -17.85
C SER A 353 19.49 -0.21 -16.88
N LEU A 354 20.72 -0.09 -17.34
CA LEU A 354 21.93 -0.28 -16.52
C LEU A 354 21.98 0.72 -15.35
N ASP A 355 21.42 1.93 -15.50
CA ASP A 355 21.33 2.92 -14.41
C ASP A 355 20.64 2.37 -13.16
N THR A 356 19.65 1.49 -13.36
CA THR A 356 18.96 0.84 -12.25
C THR A 356 19.87 -0.15 -11.51
N THR A 357 20.85 -0.73 -12.20
CA THR A 357 21.81 -1.68 -11.64
C THR A 357 23.04 -0.97 -11.05
N MET A 358 23.40 0.18 -11.62
CA MET A 358 24.51 1.00 -11.11
C MET A 358 24.32 1.46 -9.65
N ILE A 359 23.07 1.54 -9.17
CA ILE A 359 22.80 1.84 -7.76
C ILE A 359 23.41 0.82 -6.79
N TYR A 360 23.64 -0.41 -7.23
CA TYR A 360 24.23 -1.47 -6.39
C TYR A 360 25.77 -1.36 -6.27
N LEU A 361 26.41 -0.58 -7.14
CA LEU A 361 27.82 -0.20 -7.00
C LEU A 361 28.04 0.85 -5.91
N GLN A 362 26.96 1.50 -5.45
CA GLN A 362 27.08 2.49 -4.39
C GLN A 362 27.46 1.80 -3.08
N LYS A 363 28.54 2.28 -2.48
CA LYS A 363 29.03 1.81 -1.19
C LYS A 363 28.20 2.40 -0.06
N SER A 364 28.06 1.68 1.04
CA SER A 364 27.50 2.24 2.28
C SER A 364 28.40 3.36 2.79
N HIS A 365 27.88 4.23 3.65
CA HIS A 365 28.67 5.30 4.28
C HIS A 365 29.92 4.75 4.96
N ASP A 366 29.81 3.63 5.67
CA ASP A 366 30.93 2.98 6.34
C ASP A 366 31.93 2.35 5.36
N GLU A 367 31.46 1.80 4.23
CA GLU A 367 32.32 1.31 3.16
C GLU A 367 33.06 2.46 2.51
N GLN A 368 32.39 3.59 2.24
CA GLN A 368 33.01 4.78 1.67
C GLN A 368 34.08 5.35 2.60
N LYS A 369 33.78 5.46 3.92
CA LYS A 369 34.73 5.96 4.93
C LYS A 369 35.95 5.05 5.05
N ARG A 370 35.76 3.73 5.04
CA ARG A 370 36.87 2.75 5.07
C ARG A 370 37.74 2.87 3.84
N ASP A 371 37.12 2.95 2.65
CA ASP A 371 37.86 3.08 1.41
C ASP A 371 38.60 4.42 1.31
N PHE A 372 37.97 5.50 1.77
CA PHE A 372 38.63 6.80 1.86
C PHE A 372 39.87 6.74 2.74
N ASN A 373 39.75 6.23 3.97
CA ASN A 373 40.88 6.14 4.90
C ASN A 373 41.99 5.18 4.40
N ARG A 374 41.67 4.18 3.57
CA ARG A 374 42.67 3.27 3.00
C ARG A 374 43.40 3.85 1.79
N ASN A 375 42.70 4.66 0.99
CA ASN A 375 43.22 5.13 -0.30
C ASN A 375 43.76 6.57 -0.27
N VAL A 376 43.39 7.36 0.76
CA VAL A 376 43.82 8.75 0.93
C VAL A 376 44.81 8.77 2.10
N THR A 377 46.10 8.62 1.75
CA THR A 377 47.21 8.49 2.71
C THR A 377 48.18 9.65 2.69
N TRP A 378 47.96 10.64 1.85
CA TRP A 378 48.75 11.88 1.76
C TRP A 378 48.15 13.04 2.52
#